data_69b665ad300c04519d78d3a3037a6917
#
_entry.id   69b665ad300c04519d78d3a3037a6917
#
_cell.length_a   1.000
_cell.length_b   1.000
_cell.length_c   1.000
_cell.angle_alpha   90.00
_cell.angle_beta   90.00
_cell.angle_gamma   90.00
#
_symmetry.space_group_name_H-M   'P 1'
#
loop_
_entity.id
_entity.type
_entity.pdbx_description
1 polymer ?
#
loop_
_entity_poly.entity_id
_entity_poly.type
_entity_poly.pdbx_seq_one_letter_code
_entity_poly.pdbx_strand_id
1 'polypeptide(L)'
;DKETEFAQGWTPQNSDLKWHGKVSLRTALTRSMNVPTVLVAQQVGVDKILQTAKNLGITTLVEDGAYSDANLAMALGGLSKGVIPVEMAAAYGAIANGGIYVKPIGILKIEDRNGKVIFENKTERREAVDPRAAYLTVDMMKGVFVNGTAAGAGIGRPAAGKTGTTDDFKDAWFVGFTPNLSTAVWIGDDNGRALEYMYGSM
;
A
#
# COMPACT_ATOMS: atom_id res chain seq x y z
N ASP A 1 -3.61 -2.67 -21.24
CA ASP A 1 -2.18 -2.53 -21.02
C ASP A 1 -1.47 -2.42 -22.38
N LYS A 2 -1.02 -1.24 -22.69
CA LYS A 2 -0.27 -0.90 -23.92
C LYS A 2 0.63 0.31 -23.59
N GLU A 3 1.60 0.59 -24.45
CA GLU A 3 2.37 1.83 -24.35
C GLU A 3 1.41 3.02 -24.27
N THR A 4 1.56 3.81 -23.22
CA THR A 4 0.65 4.92 -22.94
C THR A 4 1.48 6.06 -22.34
N GLU A 5 1.42 7.20 -23.01
CA GLU A 5 1.97 8.45 -22.52
C GLU A 5 0.92 9.14 -21.64
N PHE A 6 1.34 9.53 -20.46
CA PHE A 6 0.55 10.33 -19.51
C PHE A 6 1.04 11.79 -19.49
N ALA A 7 0.64 12.55 -18.51
CA ALA A 7 1.00 13.96 -18.43
C ALA A 7 2.52 14.18 -18.50
N GLN A 8 2.92 15.24 -19.22
CA GLN A 8 4.33 15.68 -19.36
C GLN A 8 5.28 14.66 -20.01
N GLY A 9 4.78 13.78 -20.89
CA GLY A 9 5.61 12.82 -21.59
C GLY A 9 6.01 11.59 -20.76
N TRP A 10 5.43 11.43 -19.56
CA TRP A 10 5.72 10.28 -18.70
C TRP A 10 5.07 9.00 -19.26
N THR A 11 5.91 8.00 -19.53
CA THR A 11 5.51 6.70 -20.09
C THR A 11 5.98 5.58 -19.15
N PRO A 12 5.19 5.22 -18.12
CA PRO A 12 5.55 4.13 -17.21
C PRO A 12 5.58 2.80 -17.95
N GLN A 13 6.52 1.94 -17.57
CA GLN A 13 6.65 0.58 -18.10
C GLN A 13 6.29 -0.44 -17.02
N ASN A 14 5.83 -1.63 -17.44
CA ASN A 14 5.72 -2.75 -16.52
C ASN A 14 7.12 -3.31 -16.18
N SER A 15 7.27 -3.93 -15.04
CA SER A 15 8.56 -4.46 -14.56
C SER A 15 9.17 -5.52 -15.48
N ASP A 16 8.35 -6.22 -16.26
CA ASP A 16 8.80 -7.20 -17.25
C ASP A 16 9.06 -6.59 -18.64
N LEU A 17 8.95 -5.26 -18.78
CA LEU A 17 9.14 -4.49 -20.01
C LEU A 17 8.23 -4.93 -21.17
N LYS A 18 7.07 -5.52 -20.87
CA LYS A 18 6.12 -6.02 -21.85
C LYS A 18 4.75 -5.38 -21.73
N TRP A 19 4.03 -5.38 -22.84
CA TRP A 19 2.63 -4.98 -22.93
C TRP A 19 1.75 -6.21 -23.04
N HIS A 20 0.70 -6.29 -22.22
CA HIS A 20 -0.14 -7.48 -22.08
C HIS A 20 -1.54 -7.31 -22.68
N GLY A 21 -1.79 -6.21 -23.37
CA GLY A 21 -3.07 -5.93 -24.01
C GLY A 21 -4.22 -5.80 -22.98
N LYS A 22 -5.32 -6.47 -23.24
CA LYS A 22 -6.52 -6.38 -22.40
C LYS A 22 -6.38 -7.26 -21.15
N VAL A 23 -6.29 -6.66 -19.99
CA VAL A 23 -6.14 -7.34 -18.68
C VAL A 23 -7.26 -6.95 -17.74
N SER A 24 -7.58 -7.83 -16.78
CA SER A 24 -8.51 -7.51 -15.68
C SER A 24 -7.80 -6.71 -14.58
N LEU A 25 -8.56 -5.95 -13.77
CA LEU A 25 -8.01 -5.27 -12.58
C LEU A 25 -7.38 -6.27 -11.60
N ARG A 26 -7.95 -7.46 -11.45
CA ARG A 26 -7.38 -8.55 -10.65
C ARG A 26 -5.98 -8.92 -11.15
N THR A 27 -5.82 -9.15 -12.44
CA THR A 27 -4.52 -9.49 -13.03
C THR A 27 -3.52 -8.34 -12.85
N ALA A 28 -3.95 -7.11 -13.10
CA ALA A 28 -3.12 -5.93 -12.94
C ALA A 28 -2.58 -5.78 -11.51
N LEU A 29 -3.45 -5.91 -10.50
CA LEU A 29 -3.06 -5.83 -9.09
C LEU A 29 -2.17 -7.02 -8.69
N THR A 30 -2.57 -8.23 -9.03
CA THR A 30 -1.87 -9.47 -8.66
C THR A 30 -0.45 -9.51 -9.21
N ARG A 31 -0.24 -9.04 -10.44
CA ARG A 31 1.07 -8.98 -11.10
C ARG A 31 1.78 -7.64 -10.93
N SER A 32 1.19 -6.71 -10.17
CA SER A 32 1.76 -5.37 -9.94
C SER A 32 2.06 -4.61 -11.25
N MET A 33 1.11 -4.61 -12.20
CA MET A 33 1.28 -3.97 -13.50
C MET A 33 1.12 -2.45 -13.38
N ASN A 34 2.09 -1.70 -13.89
CA ASN A 34 2.15 -0.25 -13.71
C ASN A 34 1.11 0.49 -14.58
N VAL A 35 1.10 0.22 -15.89
CA VAL A 35 0.24 0.98 -16.81
C VAL A 35 -1.25 0.85 -16.52
N PRO A 36 -1.82 -0.34 -16.28
CA PRO A 36 -3.21 -0.46 -15.88
C PRO A 36 -3.53 0.26 -14.57
N THR A 37 -2.58 0.27 -13.62
CA THR A 37 -2.74 0.97 -12.34
C THR A 37 -2.83 2.47 -12.55
N VAL A 38 -1.95 3.07 -13.36
CA VAL A 38 -1.98 4.50 -13.68
C VAL A 38 -3.23 4.88 -14.47
N LEU A 39 -3.69 4.05 -15.40
CA LEU A 39 -4.95 4.26 -16.12
C LEU A 39 -6.16 4.31 -15.18
N VAL A 40 -6.21 3.42 -14.19
CA VAL A 40 -7.27 3.44 -13.16
C VAL A 40 -7.14 4.70 -12.29
N ALA A 41 -5.94 5.06 -11.88
CA ALA A 41 -5.69 6.28 -11.11
C ALA A 41 -6.16 7.54 -11.85
N GLN A 42 -5.88 7.62 -13.15
CA GLN A 42 -6.32 8.73 -14.01
C GLN A 42 -7.86 8.81 -14.07
N GLN A 43 -8.54 7.66 -14.18
CA GLN A 43 -10.01 7.62 -14.22
C GLN A 43 -10.66 7.96 -12.87
N VAL A 44 -10.06 7.52 -11.78
CA VAL A 44 -10.52 7.80 -10.41
C VAL A 44 -10.31 9.27 -10.04
N GLY A 45 -9.19 9.83 -10.45
CA GLY A 45 -8.72 11.17 -10.10
C GLY A 45 -7.82 11.16 -8.86
N VAL A 46 -6.74 11.93 -8.95
CA VAL A 46 -5.69 12.02 -7.92
C VAL A 46 -6.23 12.46 -6.56
N ASP A 47 -7.13 13.45 -6.52
CA ASP A 47 -7.72 13.96 -5.28
C ASP A 47 -8.45 12.88 -4.49
N LYS A 48 -9.18 11.98 -5.17
CA LYS A 48 -9.87 10.87 -4.51
C LYS A 48 -8.89 9.83 -3.96
N ILE A 49 -7.77 9.61 -4.64
CA ILE A 49 -6.72 8.71 -4.18
C ILE A 49 -6.06 9.28 -2.92
N LEU A 50 -5.68 10.57 -2.94
CA LEU A 50 -5.14 11.29 -1.78
C LEU A 50 -6.11 11.23 -0.59
N GLN A 51 -7.37 11.54 -0.82
CA GLN A 51 -8.39 11.51 0.24
C GLN A 51 -8.56 10.10 0.83
N THR A 52 -8.55 9.07 -0.02
CA THR A 52 -8.67 7.68 0.43
C THR A 52 -7.45 7.26 1.26
N ALA A 53 -6.23 7.62 0.82
CA ALA A 53 -5.01 7.36 1.57
C ALA A 53 -5.02 8.03 2.96
N LYS A 54 -5.47 9.28 3.05
CA LYS A 54 -5.66 9.98 4.34
C LYS A 54 -6.72 9.31 5.21
N ASN A 55 -7.84 8.89 4.64
CA ASN A 55 -8.86 8.16 5.38
C ASN A 55 -8.32 6.84 5.95
N LEU A 56 -7.40 6.20 5.23
CA LEU A 56 -6.68 5.00 5.66
C LEU A 56 -5.54 5.28 6.64
N GLY A 57 -5.29 6.55 7.00
CA GLY A 57 -4.35 6.94 8.05
C GLY A 57 -2.94 7.28 7.58
N ILE A 58 -2.70 7.45 6.29
CA ILE A 58 -1.43 7.92 5.77
C ILE A 58 -1.30 9.43 6.00
N THR A 59 -0.24 9.85 6.69
CA THR A 59 -0.04 11.26 7.13
C THR A 59 1.09 11.98 6.40
N THR A 60 1.92 11.27 5.65
CA THR A 60 3.14 11.81 5.04
C THR A 60 2.95 12.46 3.67
N LEU A 61 1.74 12.39 3.10
CA LEU A 61 1.44 12.91 1.76
C LEU A 61 1.64 14.43 1.68
N VAL A 62 2.37 14.88 0.66
CA VAL A 62 2.61 16.28 0.35
C VAL A 62 1.61 16.71 -0.74
N GLU A 63 0.69 17.63 -0.40
CA GLU A 63 -0.38 18.01 -1.32
C GLU A 63 -0.04 19.22 -2.19
N ASP A 64 0.80 20.12 -1.69
CA ASP A 64 1.12 21.39 -2.32
C ASP A 64 2.62 21.59 -2.54
N GLY A 65 2.96 22.50 -3.44
CA GLY A 65 4.33 22.91 -3.72
C GLY A 65 5.01 22.10 -4.83
N ALA A 66 6.32 22.35 -5.01
CA ALA A 66 7.10 21.77 -6.10
C ALA A 66 7.27 20.24 -6.03
N TYR A 67 7.11 19.68 -4.85
CA TYR A 67 7.24 18.24 -4.58
C TYR A 67 5.90 17.62 -4.18
N SER A 68 4.80 18.12 -4.74
CA SER A 68 3.47 17.61 -4.46
C SER A 68 3.30 16.16 -4.94
N ASP A 69 2.72 15.32 -4.09
CA ASP A 69 2.31 13.95 -4.42
C ASP A 69 0.99 13.90 -5.20
N ALA A 70 0.36 15.07 -5.44
CA ALA A 70 -0.88 15.19 -6.19
C ALA A 70 -0.67 14.99 -7.71
N ASN A 71 -0.10 13.85 -8.09
CA ASN A 71 0.18 13.46 -9.46
C ASN A 71 -0.01 11.93 -9.66
N LEU A 72 -0.01 11.47 -10.91
CA LEU A 72 -0.28 10.05 -11.22
C LEU A 72 0.81 9.08 -10.74
N ALA A 73 2.06 9.55 -10.51
CA ALA A 73 3.13 8.68 -10.04
C ALA A 73 2.88 8.15 -8.62
N MET A 74 2.05 8.86 -7.81
CA MET A 74 1.64 8.37 -6.49
C MET A 74 0.97 6.99 -6.55
N ALA A 75 0.29 6.68 -7.66
CA ALA A 75 -0.37 5.38 -7.82
C ALA A 75 0.61 4.20 -7.93
N LEU A 76 1.87 4.49 -8.22
CA LEU A 76 2.98 3.53 -8.24
C LEU A 76 3.89 3.64 -7.01
N GLY A 77 3.54 4.51 -6.04
CA GLY A 77 4.35 4.74 -4.84
C GLY A 77 5.41 5.82 -4.99
N GLY A 78 5.39 6.60 -6.08
CA GLY A 78 6.25 7.78 -6.27
C GLY A 78 5.84 8.91 -5.34
N LEU A 79 6.31 8.88 -4.09
CA LEU A 79 5.97 9.82 -3.03
C LEU A 79 7.19 10.60 -2.55
N SER A 80 7.01 11.89 -2.29
CA SER A 80 8.10 12.81 -1.92
C SER A 80 8.74 12.50 -0.56
N LYS A 81 7.94 12.03 0.41
CA LYS A 81 8.39 11.67 1.76
C LYS A 81 8.28 10.18 2.06
N GLY A 82 7.76 9.40 1.12
CA GLY A 82 7.43 7.99 1.37
C GLY A 82 6.30 7.82 2.38
N VAL A 83 6.27 6.66 3.04
CA VAL A 83 5.23 6.27 4.00
C VAL A 83 5.82 5.65 5.26
N ILE A 84 5.08 5.69 6.36
CA ILE A 84 5.49 5.13 7.65
C ILE A 84 5.00 3.68 7.75
N PRO A 85 5.85 2.69 8.09
CA PRO A 85 5.47 1.28 8.12
C PRO A 85 4.24 0.96 8.98
N VAL A 86 4.11 1.57 10.17
CA VAL A 86 2.95 1.35 11.03
C VAL A 86 1.65 1.90 10.43
N GLU A 87 1.73 3.01 9.66
CA GLU A 87 0.58 3.56 8.94
C GLU A 87 0.17 2.63 7.78
N MET A 88 1.13 2.06 7.07
CA MET A 88 0.87 1.07 6.03
C MET A 88 0.23 -0.19 6.61
N ALA A 89 0.74 -0.70 7.73
CA ALA A 89 0.12 -1.84 8.41
C ALA A 89 -1.33 -1.53 8.83
N ALA A 90 -1.59 -0.32 9.34
CA ALA A 90 -2.94 0.11 9.73
C ALA A 90 -3.87 0.30 8.52
N ALA A 91 -3.37 0.86 7.42
CA ALA A 91 -4.14 1.05 6.18
C ALA A 91 -4.57 -0.29 5.57
N TYR A 92 -3.67 -1.26 5.47
CA TYR A 92 -4.00 -2.61 5.01
C TYR A 92 -4.86 -3.37 6.02
N GLY A 93 -4.65 -3.13 7.33
CA GLY A 93 -5.52 -3.61 8.40
C GLY A 93 -6.95 -3.10 8.26
N ALA A 94 -7.16 -1.85 7.83
CA ALA A 94 -8.48 -1.30 7.55
C ALA A 94 -9.17 -2.03 6.39
N ILE A 95 -8.44 -2.33 5.32
CA ILE A 95 -8.95 -3.11 4.18
C ILE A 95 -9.33 -4.54 4.63
N ALA A 96 -8.47 -5.20 5.42
CA ALA A 96 -8.74 -6.52 6.01
C ALA A 96 -9.96 -6.51 6.94
N ASN A 97 -10.20 -5.39 7.62
CA ASN A 97 -11.28 -5.16 8.59
C ASN A 97 -12.55 -4.57 7.95
N GLY A 98 -12.83 -4.90 6.69
CA GLY A 98 -14.04 -4.47 6.00
C GLY A 98 -14.15 -2.96 5.78
N GLY A 99 -13.02 -2.26 5.65
CA GLY A 99 -12.96 -0.83 5.41
C GLY A 99 -12.90 0.04 6.67
N ILE A 100 -12.89 -0.56 7.86
CA ILE A 100 -12.83 0.16 9.13
C ILE A 100 -11.37 0.39 9.54
N TYR A 101 -10.93 1.64 9.48
CA TYR A 101 -9.63 2.06 10.01
C TYR A 101 -9.65 2.11 11.53
N VAL A 102 -8.61 1.57 12.15
CA VAL A 102 -8.35 1.66 13.59
C VAL A 102 -6.99 2.30 13.77
N LYS A 103 -6.94 3.41 14.52
CA LYS A 103 -5.69 4.13 14.78
C LYS A 103 -4.74 3.24 15.60
N PRO A 104 -3.48 3.07 15.17
CA PRO A 104 -2.50 2.33 15.93
C PRO A 104 -2.29 2.91 17.35
N ILE A 105 -2.19 2.03 18.33
CA ILE A 105 -1.98 2.38 19.75
C ILE A 105 -0.69 1.71 20.21
N GLY A 106 0.32 2.51 20.57
CA GLY A 106 1.58 2.01 21.12
C GLY A 106 1.53 1.77 22.63
N ILE A 107 0.73 2.57 23.36
CA ILE A 107 0.57 2.47 24.82
C ILE A 107 -0.92 2.34 25.12
N LEU A 108 -1.33 1.19 25.63
CA LEU A 108 -2.73 0.94 25.99
C LEU A 108 -3.10 1.62 27.32
N LYS A 109 -2.26 1.44 28.34
CA LYS A 109 -2.51 1.90 29.69
C LYS A 109 -1.21 2.19 30.42
N ILE A 110 -1.20 3.17 31.32
CA ILE A 110 -0.12 3.46 32.26
C ILE A 110 -0.71 3.39 33.67
N GLU A 111 -0.08 2.62 34.54
CA GLU A 111 -0.46 2.48 35.96
C GLU A 111 0.70 2.89 36.85
N ASP A 112 0.38 3.43 38.04
CA ASP A 112 1.36 3.65 39.09
C ASP A 112 1.72 2.32 39.81
N ARG A 113 2.68 2.39 40.74
CA ARG A 113 3.11 1.22 41.53
C ARG A 113 2.03 0.57 42.37
N ASN A 114 0.91 1.25 42.59
CA ASN A 114 -0.22 0.78 43.39
C ASN A 114 -1.37 0.24 42.54
N GLY A 115 -1.19 0.20 41.20
CA GLY A 115 -2.19 -0.25 40.24
C GLY A 115 -3.23 0.82 39.89
N LYS A 116 -3.04 2.08 40.32
CA LYS A 116 -3.91 3.18 39.92
C LYS A 116 -3.63 3.57 38.46
N VAL A 117 -4.66 3.57 37.63
CA VAL A 117 -4.56 4.00 36.22
C VAL A 117 -4.27 5.50 36.18
N ILE A 118 -3.13 5.87 35.55
CA ILE A 118 -2.72 7.26 35.30
C ILE A 118 -3.19 7.69 33.91
N PHE A 119 -3.13 6.78 32.95
CA PHE A 119 -3.52 7.00 31.55
C PHE A 119 -4.10 5.71 30.97
N GLU A 120 -5.16 5.84 30.19
CA GLU A 120 -5.72 4.75 29.39
C GLU A 120 -6.09 5.29 28.01
N ASN A 121 -5.59 4.62 26.97
CA ASN A 121 -5.86 5.01 25.60
C ASN A 121 -7.25 4.54 25.17
N LYS A 122 -7.90 5.33 24.33
CA LYS A 122 -9.20 4.97 23.74
C LYS A 122 -9.00 4.62 22.28
N THR A 123 -9.60 3.52 21.86
CA THR A 123 -9.58 3.09 20.46
C THR A 123 -10.37 4.06 19.60
N GLU A 124 -9.67 4.70 18.65
CA GLU A 124 -10.29 5.53 17.60
C GLU A 124 -10.53 4.68 16.36
N ARG A 125 -11.76 4.70 15.85
CA ARG A 125 -12.12 3.97 14.60
C ARG A 125 -13.01 4.83 13.73
N ARG A 126 -12.87 4.63 12.41
CA ARG A 126 -13.73 5.26 11.41
C ARG A 126 -13.89 4.36 10.18
N GLU A 127 -14.97 4.52 9.45
CA GLU A 127 -15.09 3.97 8.10
C GLU A 127 -14.17 4.77 7.17
N ALA A 128 -13.21 4.07 6.56
CA ALA A 128 -12.23 4.65 5.64
C ALA A 128 -12.51 4.29 4.19
N VAL A 129 -13.09 3.11 3.95
CA VAL A 129 -13.41 2.56 2.64
C VAL A 129 -14.75 1.82 2.72
N ASP A 130 -15.57 1.91 1.67
CA ASP A 130 -16.81 1.13 1.55
C ASP A 130 -16.51 -0.37 1.74
N PRO A 131 -17.28 -1.10 2.57
CA PRO A 131 -17.03 -2.51 2.86
C PRO A 131 -17.00 -3.41 1.63
N ARG A 132 -17.77 -3.10 0.59
CA ARG A 132 -17.77 -3.86 -0.68
C ARG A 132 -16.49 -3.66 -1.45
N ALA A 133 -15.98 -2.42 -1.47
CA ALA A 133 -14.69 -2.10 -2.09
C ALA A 133 -13.54 -2.77 -1.34
N ALA A 134 -13.55 -2.75 0.01
CA ALA A 134 -12.60 -3.47 0.84
C ALA A 134 -12.61 -4.97 0.54
N TYR A 135 -13.78 -5.61 0.51
CA TYR A 135 -13.92 -7.03 0.19
C TYR A 135 -13.34 -7.38 -1.19
N LEU A 136 -13.69 -6.62 -2.23
CA LEU A 136 -13.18 -6.85 -3.59
C LEU A 136 -11.67 -6.68 -3.66
N THR A 137 -11.11 -5.70 -2.93
CA THR A 137 -9.68 -5.46 -2.86
C THR A 137 -8.97 -6.64 -2.19
N VAL A 138 -9.47 -7.11 -1.03
CA VAL A 138 -8.94 -8.30 -0.34
C VAL A 138 -8.95 -9.51 -1.27
N ASP A 139 -10.07 -9.73 -1.99
CA ASP A 139 -10.20 -10.87 -2.87
C ASP A 139 -9.23 -10.83 -4.05
N MET A 140 -8.98 -9.67 -4.63
CA MET A 140 -7.93 -9.49 -5.65
C MET A 140 -6.53 -9.70 -5.07
N MET A 141 -6.25 -9.19 -3.87
CA MET A 141 -4.94 -9.28 -3.22
C MET A 141 -4.53 -10.70 -2.80
N LYS A 142 -5.48 -11.61 -2.58
CA LYS A 142 -5.19 -13.05 -2.38
C LYS A 142 -4.41 -13.63 -3.56
N GLY A 143 -4.67 -13.18 -4.78
CA GLY A 143 -3.98 -13.61 -5.98
C GLY A 143 -2.47 -13.38 -5.97
N VAL A 144 -1.98 -12.40 -5.18
CA VAL A 144 -0.55 -12.08 -5.06
C VAL A 144 0.25 -13.29 -4.56
N PHE A 145 -0.32 -14.10 -3.65
CA PHE A 145 0.31 -15.33 -3.14
C PHE A 145 0.09 -16.56 -4.03
N VAL A 146 -0.94 -16.54 -4.89
CA VAL A 146 -1.31 -17.71 -5.69
C VAL A 146 -0.54 -17.75 -7.02
N ASN A 147 -0.59 -16.66 -7.77
CA ASN A 147 0.00 -16.55 -9.11
C ASN A 147 0.56 -15.14 -9.40
N GLY A 148 0.80 -14.37 -8.36
CA GLY A 148 1.30 -13.00 -8.42
C GLY A 148 2.75 -12.86 -7.98
N THR A 149 3.11 -11.63 -7.58
CA THR A 149 4.49 -11.25 -7.25
C THR A 149 5.06 -11.91 -5.99
N ALA A 150 4.24 -12.51 -5.13
CA ALA A 150 4.65 -13.31 -3.99
C ALA A 150 4.21 -14.78 -4.10
N ALA A 151 4.11 -15.31 -5.32
CA ALA A 151 3.77 -16.71 -5.55
C ALA A 151 4.82 -17.61 -4.88
N GLY A 152 4.36 -18.58 -4.06
CA GLY A 152 5.23 -19.47 -3.31
C GLY A 152 5.58 -18.99 -1.89
N ALA A 153 5.30 -17.74 -1.52
CA ALA A 153 5.50 -17.21 -0.16
C ALA A 153 4.32 -17.50 0.79
N GLY A 154 3.51 -18.50 0.47
CA GLY A 154 2.34 -18.87 1.27
C GLY A 154 2.71 -19.31 2.69
N ILE A 155 1.94 -18.85 3.68
CA ILE A 155 2.20 -19.07 5.11
C ILE A 155 1.30 -20.18 5.71
N GLY A 156 0.69 -21.05 4.87
CA GLY A 156 -0.16 -22.15 5.31
C GLY A 156 -1.53 -21.75 5.88
N ARG A 157 -1.94 -20.48 5.70
CA ARG A 157 -3.22 -19.93 6.15
C ARG A 157 -3.71 -18.84 5.19
N PRO A 158 -5.01 -18.48 5.19
CA PRO A 158 -5.52 -17.39 4.36
C PRO A 158 -4.76 -16.10 4.60
N ALA A 159 -4.22 -15.52 3.53
CA ALA A 159 -3.49 -14.28 3.55
C ALA A 159 -3.73 -13.48 2.25
N ALA A 160 -3.57 -12.18 2.33
CA ALA A 160 -3.56 -11.28 1.20
C ALA A 160 -2.47 -10.23 1.42
N GLY A 161 -1.95 -9.64 0.36
CA GLY A 161 -0.84 -8.70 0.49
C GLY A 161 -0.44 -8.07 -0.83
N LYS A 162 0.59 -7.23 -0.76
CA LYS A 162 1.17 -6.54 -1.91
C LYS A 162 2.67 -6.33 -1.70
N THR A 163 3.43 -6.59 -2.73
CA THR A 163 4.85 -6.24 -2.85
C THR A 163 5.00 -4.80 -3.33
N GLY A 164 6.10 -4.15 -2.96
CA GLY A 164 6.55 -2.88 -3.52
C GLY A 164 8.05 -2.93 -3.73
N THR A 165 8.53 -2.34 -4.82
CA THR A 165 9.95 -2.21 -5.13
C THR A 165 10.14 -0.96 -5.95
N THR A 166 11.06 -0.07 -5.56
CA THR A 166 11.44 1.09 -6.37
C THR A 166 12.35 0.65 -7.51
N ASP A 167 12.30 1.37 -8.66
CA ASP A 167 13.09 1.06 -9.85
C ASP A 167 14.60 1.09 -9.56
N ASP A 168 15.03 1.94 -8.63
CA ASP A 168 16.43 2.08 -8.21
C ASP A 168 16.83 1.09 -7.09
N PHE A 169 15.96 0.14 -6.71
CA PHE A 169 16.18 -0.79 -5.58
C PHE A 169 16.49 -0.10 -4.25
N LYS A 170 15.96 1.09 -4.02
CA LYS A 170 16.13 1.84 -2.77
C LYS A 170 15.19 1.36 -1.67
N ASP A 171 14.01 0.91 -2.08
CA ASP A 171 12.95 0.45 -1.18
C ASP A 171 12.40 -0.89 -1.65
N ALA A 172 12.36 -1.83 -0.74
CA ALA A 172 11.66 -3.09 -0.90
C ALA A 172 10.59 -3.21 0.19
N TRP A 173 9.35 -3.38 -0.22
CA TRP A 173 8.19 -3.45 0.65
C TRP A 173 7.43 -4.76 0.50
N PHE A 174 6.95 -5.26 1.60
CA PHE A 174 5.85 -6.20 1.63
C PHE A 174 4.85 -5.77 2.70
N VAL A 175 3.60 -5.58 2.32
CA VAL A 175 2.50 -5.37 3.27
C VAL A 175 1.49 -6.48 3.07
N GLY A 176 1.24 -7.23 4.13
CA GLY A 176 0.36 -8.38 4.09
C GLY A 176 -0.50 -8.50 5.35
N PHE A 177 -1.61 -9.21 5.22
CA PHE A 177 -2.52 -9.44 6.32
C PHE A 177 -3.18 -10.81 6.26
N THR A 178 -3.58 -11.26 7.43
CA THR A 178 -4.46 -12.40 7.67
C THR A 178 -5.77 -11.88 8.31
N PRO A 179 -6.75 -12.71 8.61
CA PRO A 179 -7.98 -12.23 9.26
C PRO A 179 -7.78 -11.50 10.59
N ASN A 180 -6.64 -11.69 11.26
CA ASN A 180 -6.38 -11.16 12.60
C ASN A 180 -5.03 -10.46 12.78
N LEU A 181 -4.25 -10.27 11.72
CA LEU A 181 -2.94 -9.63 11.78
C LEU A 181 -2.67 -8.86 10.49
N SER A 182 -2.18 -7.62 10.59
CA SER A 182 -1.64 -6.85 9.48
C SER A 182 -0.19 -6.49 9.77
N THR A 183 0.68 -6.66 8.78
CA THR A 183 2.13 -6.47 8.91
C THR A 183 2.66 -5.72 7.71
N ALA A 184 3.51 -4.74 7.95
CA ALA A 184 4.30 -4.06 6.93
C ALA A 184 5.77 -4.28 7.22
N VAL A 185 6.50 -4.69 6.19
CA VAL A 185 7.95 -4.86 6.22
C VAL A 185 8.56 -3.94 5.17
N TRP A 186 9.51 -3.14 5.58
CA TRP A 186 10.33 -2.29 4.71
C TRP A 186 11.80 -2.64 4.89
N ILE A 187 12.49 -2.75 3.77
CA ILE A 187 13.94 -2.88 3.71
C ILE A 187 14.45 -1.77 2.80
N GLY A 188 15.32 -0.93 3.33
CA GLY A 188 15.86 0.23 2.65
C GLY A 188 17.08 0.77 3.40
N ASP A 189 17.71 1.79 2.84
CA ASP A 189 18.79 2.52 3.47
C ASP A 189 18.32 3.95 3.83
N ASP A 190 18.52 4.39 5.06
CA ASP A 190 18.07 5.70 5.57
C ASP A 190 18.66 6.89 4.78
N ASN A 191 19.76 6.68 4.05
CA ASN A 191 20.36 7.68 3.17
C ASN A 191 19.94 7.52 1.70
N GLY A 192 18.97 6.64 1.41
CA GLY A 192 18.43 6.42 0.06
C GLY A 192 19.43 5.76 -0.91
N ARG A 193 20.39 4.97 -0.40
CA ARG A 193 21.30 4.19 -1.25
C ARG A 193 20.57 2.97 -1.83
N ALA A 194 20.90 2.64 -3.07
CA ALA A 194 20.38 1.42 -3.69
C ALA A 194 20.88 0.17 -2.95
N LEU A 195 19.96 -0.78 -2.76
CA LEU A 195 20.25 -2.10 -2.24
C LEU A 195 20.32 -3.06 -3.44
N GLU A 196 21.50 -3.56 -3.76
CA GLU A 196 21.70 -4.42 -4.92
C GLU A 196 20.77 -5.66 -4.86
N TYR A 197 19.98 -5.87 -5.92
CA TYR A 197 19.10 -7.03 -6.12
C TYR A 197 18.03 -7.26 -5.05
N MET A 198 17.59 -6.22 -4.34
CA MET A 198 16.54 -6.36 -3.33
C MET A 198 15.15 -6.14 -3.93
N TYR A 199 14.28 -7.11 -3.77
CA TYR A 199 12.87 -7.06 -4.21
C TYR A 199 11.93 -7.28 -3.04
N GLY A 200 10.78 -6.60 -3.04
CA GLY A 200 9.73 -6.77 -2.04
C GLY A 200 9.03 -8.14 -2.06
N SER A 201 9.45 -9.02 -2.97
CA SER A 201 8.98 -10.41 -3.08
C SER A 201 9.93 -11.44 -2.44
N MET A 202 11.07 -11.01 -1.90
CA MET A 202 12.05 -11.86 -1.18
C MET A 202 11.69 -11.99 0.34
#